data_6ecebc62821f491bcd5fcd1a905dad87
#
_entry.id   6ecebc62821f491bcd5fcd1a905dad87
#
_cell.length_a   1.000
_cell.length_b   1.000
_cell.length_c   1.000
_cell.angle_alpha   90.00
_cell.angle_beta   90.00
_cell.angle_gamma   90.00
#
_symmetry.space_group_name_H-M   'P 1'
#
loop_
_entity.id
_entity.type
_entity.pdbx_description
1 polymer ?
#
loop_
_entity_poly.entity_id
_entity_poly.type
_entity_poly.pdbx_seq_one_letter_code
_entity_poly.pdbx_strand_id
1 'polypeptide(L)'
;MQLEDFFRETVYLLANEAGLLRQTEDGLICPIHIVPLFETIDDLIASPAIMQRFLADPLTQRSMRSQQQATGWDRPTQQIMVGYSDSNKDGGILANQWSLFRAQEKLLEVGKTHGISLRFFHG
;
A
#
# COMPACT_ATOMS: atom_id res chain seq x y z
N MET A 1 -7.94 15.85 8.68
CA MET A 1 -7.08 14.65 8.47
C MET A 1 -6.74 14.54 7.00
N GLN A 2 -5.49 14.31 6.68
CA GLN A 2 -5.07 14.10 5.30
C GLN A 2 -5.47 12.70 4.82
N LEU A 3 -5.68 12.55 3.53
CA LEU A 3 -6.08 11.27 2.94
C LEU A 3 -5.07 10.16 3.24
N GLU A 4 -3.79 10.47 3.16
CA GLU A 4 -2.71 9.52 3.43
C GLU A 4 -2.70 9.02 4.88
N ASP A 5 -3.07 9.89 5.83
CA ASP A 5 -3.18 9.50 7.23
C ASP A 5 -4.46 8.71 7.49
N PHE A 6 -5.53 9.06 6.79
CA PHE A 6 -6.82 8.37 6.91
C PHE A 6 -6.69 6.89 6.56
N PHE A 7 -6.00 6.57 5.47
CA PHE A 7 -5.81 5.18 5.06
C PHE A 7 -5.11 4.38 6.16
N ARG A 8 -3.98 4.88 6.63
CA ARG A 8 -3.18 4.20 7.64
C ARG A 8 -3.96 3.99 8.94
N GLU A 9 -4.58 5.05 9.44
CA GLU A 9 -5.30 5.00 10.71
C GLU A 9 -6.53 4.10 10.63
N THR A 10 -7.28 4.17 9.53
CA THR A 10 -8.47 3.36 9.35
C THR A 10 -8.13 1.87 9.31
N VAL A 11 -7.12 1.50 8.55
CA VAL A 11 -6.71 0.10 8.43
C VAL A 11 -6.33 -0.47 9.79
N TYR A 12 -5.47 0.21 10.54
CA TYR A 12 -4.98 -0.32 11.79
C TYR A 12 -6.02 -0.23 12.91
N LEU A 13 -6.89 0.76 12.88
CA LEU A 13 -8.01 0.81 13.82
C LEU A 13 -8.94 -0.39 13.63
N LEU A 14 -9.30 -0.70 12.38
CA LEU A 14 -10.15 -1.85 12.09
C LEU A 14 -9.47 -3.16 12.47
N ALA A 15 -8.18 -3.28 12.20
CA ALA A 15 -7.41 -4.48 12.57
C ALA A 15 -7.38 -4.66 14.09
N ASN A 16 -7.22 -3.58 14.83
CA ASN A 16 -7.23 -3.62 16.28
C ASN A 16 -8.60 -4.04 16.83
N GLU A 17 -9.67 -3.46 16.30
CA GLU A 17 -11.03 -3.79 16.72
C GLU A 17 -11.39 -5.24 16.41
N ALA A 18 -10.86 -5.78 15.33
CA ALA A 18 -11.08 -7.18 14.95
C ALA A 18 -10.16 -8.15 15.70
N GLY A 19 -9.28 -7.66 16.57
CA GLY A 19 -8.37 -8.51 17.33
C GLY A 19 -7.25 -9.11 16.48
N LEU A 20 -6.90 -8.47 15.37
CA LEU A 20 -5.90 -9.00 14.42
C LEU A 20 -4.48 -8.55 14.74
N LEU A 21 -4.31 -7.54 15.56
CA LEU A 21 -2.97 -7.08 15.94
C LEU A 21 -2.38 -8.01 16.98
N ARG A 22 -1.07 -8.23 16.90
CA ARG A 22 -0.35 -9.09 17.83
C ARG A 22 0.80 -8.35 18.46
N GLN A 23 0.98 -8.52 19.77
CA GLN A 23 2.10 -7.95 20.49
C GLN A 23 3.34 -8.82 20.32
N THR A 24 4.46 -8.20 19.93
CA THR A 24 5.76 -8.85 19.88
C THR A 24 6.75 -8.11 20.76
N GLU A 25 7.96 -8.64 20.90
CA GLU A 25 9.02 -7.97 21.67
C GLU A 25 9.33 -6.57 21.15
N ASP A 26 9.22 -6.39 19.84
CA ASP A 26 9.52 -5.11 19.18
C ASP A 26 8.33 -4.16 19.13
N GLY A 27 7.14 -4.61 19.48
CA GLY A 27 5.91 -3.83 19.47
C GLY A 27 4.80 -4.56 18.74
N LEU A 28 3.72 -3.84 18.45
CA LEU A 28 2.56 -4.40 17.75
C LEU A 28 2.88 -4.66 16.27
N ILE A 29 2.34 -5.76 15.77
CA ILE A 29 2.36 -6.08 14.35
C ILE A 29 0.97 -6.46 13.89
N CYS A 30 0.72 -6.34 12.58
CA CYS A 30 -0.46 -6.86 11.91
C CYS A 30 -0.01 -8.11 11.12
N PRO A 31 -0.42 -9.32 11.53
CA PRO A 31 0.08 -10.54 10.89
C PRO A 31 -0.54 -10.83 9.54
N ILE A 32 -1.62 -10.14 9.17
CA ILE A 32 -2.22 -10.31 7.84
C ILE A 32 -1.66 -9.30 6.86
N HIS A 33 -1.57 -9.73 5.59
CA HIS A 33 -1.19 -8.85 4.49
C HIS A 33 -2.32 -7.86 4.21
N ILE A 34 -1.97 -6.59 4.15
CA ILE A 34 -2.88 -5.53 3.76
C ILE A 34 -2.51 -5.13 2.34
N VAL A 35 -3.49 -5.22 1.43
CA VAL A 35 -3.27 -4.92 0.01
C VAL A 35 -4.18 -3.77 -0.37
N PRO A 36 -3.65 -2.56 -0.52
CA PRO A 36 -4.46 -1.43 -0.94
C PRO A 36 -4.91 -1.59 -2.39
N LEU A 37 -6.10 -1.08 -2.68
CA LEU A 37 -6.68 -1.07 -4.01
C LEU A 37 -6.88 0.37 -4.45
N PHE A 38 -6.31 0.71 -5.61
CA PHE A 38 -6.48 2.04 -6.22
C PHE A 38 -7.22 1.86 -7.54
N GLU A 39 -8.47 2.29 -7.61
CA GLU A 39 -9.37 2.02 -8.73
C GLU A 39 -9.61 3.21 -9.64
N THR A 40 -9.65 4.42 -9.07
CA THR A 40 -9.97 5.63 -9.84
C THR A 40 -8.68 6.37 -10.20
N ILE A 41 -8.79 7.31 -11.15
CA ILE A 41 -7.68 8.19 -11.49
C ILE A 41 -7.26 9.00 -10.26
N ASP A 42 -8.22 9.51 -9.50
CA ASP A 42 -7.92 10.26 -8.28
C ASP A 42 -7.21 9.41 -7.24
N ASP A 43 -7.60 8.15 -7.09
CA ASP A 43 -6.91 7.21 -6.20
C ASP A 43 -5.47 7.00 -6.65
N LEU A 44 -5.27 6.82 -7.96
CA LEU A 44 -3.93 6.61 -8.51
C LEU A 44 -3.03 7.82 -8.28
N ILE A 45 -3.56 9.02 -8.45
CA ILE A 45 -2.83 10.26 -8.21
C ILE A 45 -2.41 10.37 -6.74
N ALA A 46 -3.30 9.99 -5.83
CA ALA A 46 -3.05 10.06 -4.39
C ALA A 46 -2.19 8.91 -3.86
N SER A 47 -2.07 7.82 -4.62
CA SER A 47 -1.44 6.58 -4.13
C SER A 47 0.00 6.73 -3.65
N PRO A 48 0.87 7.50 -4.30
CA PRO A 48 2.24 7.65 -3.79
C PRO A 48 2.29 8.26 -2.38
N ALA A 49 1.50 9.30 -2.13
CA ALA A 49 1.45 9.93 -0.80
C ALA A 49 0.86 8.98 0.25
N ILE A 50 -0.18 8.24 -0.12
CA ILE A 50 -0.80 7.25 0.76
C ILE A 50 0.22 6.18 1.15
N MET A 51 0.92 5.62 0.16
CA MET A 51 1.89 4.56 0.42
C MET A 51 3.12 5.07 1.16
N GLN A 52 3.54 6.31 0.89
CA GLN A 52 4.64 6.93 1.63
C GLN A 52 4.33 6.95 3.14
N ARG A 53 3.14 7.35 3.52
CA ARG A 53 2.72 7.39 4.92
C ARG A 53 2.55 5.99 5.51
N PHE A 54 1.95 5.08 4.73
CA PHE A 54 1.73 3.72 5.20
C PHE A 54 3.05 2.99 5.46
N LEU A 55 3.99 3.08 4.52
CA LEU A 55 5.27 2.40 4.63
C LEU A 55 6.21 3.04 5.67
N ALA A 56 5.99 4.30 6.01
CA ALA A 56 6.77 4.98 7.04
C ALA A 56 6.30 4.65 8.45
N ASP A 57 5.12 4.05 8.61
CA ASP A 57 4.57 3.74 9.92
C ASP A 57 5.36 2.62 10.59
N PRO A 58 5.78 2.78 11.86
CA PRO A 58 6.53 1.74 12.56
C PRO A 58 5.82 0.40 12.66
N LEU A 59 4.48 0.40 12.81
CA LEU A 59 3.70 -0.83 12.85
C LEU A 59 3.77 -1.55 11.51
N THR A 60 3.66 -0.81 10.40
CA THR A 60 3.81 -1.36 9.05
C THR A 60 5.19 -1.98 8.88
N GLN A 61 6.22 -1.26 9.27
CA GLN A 61 7.60 -1.74 9.11
C GLN A 61 7.85 -3.01 9.91
N ARG A 62 7.37 -3.08 11.15
CA ARG A 62 7.49 -4.29 11.97
C ARG A 62 6.72 -5.46 11.36
N SER A 63 5.51 -5.20 10.88
CA SER A 63 4.67 -6.22 10.25
C SER A 63 5.34 -6.79 9.00
N MET A 64 5.92 -5.93 8.18
CA MET A 64 6.59 -6.36 6.96
C MET A 64 7.86 -7.16 7.25
N ARG A 65 8.62 -6.79 8.27
CA ARG A 65 9.78 -7.58 8.69
C ARG A 65 9.37 -8.97 9.16
N SER A 66 8.28 -9.05 9.92
CA SER A 66 7.74 -10.32 10.38
C SER A 66 7.30 -11.19 9.20
N GLN A 67 6.65 -10.60 8.21
CA GLN A 67 6.22 -11.31 7.01
C GLN A 67 7.41 -11.78 6.17
N GLN A 68 8.44 -10.95 6.06
CA GLN A 68 9.66 -11.31 5.36
C GLN A 68 10.31 -12.55 5.98
N GLN A 69 10.39 -12.59 7.29
CA GLN A 69 10.96 -13.73 8.01
C GLN A 69 10.14 -14.99 7.80
N ALA A 70 8.81 -14.86 7.80
CA ALA A 70 7.90 -15.99 7.64
C ALA A 70 7.92 -16.55 6.22
N THR A 71 8.11 -15.70 5.21
CA THR A 71 8.08 -16.10 3.79
C THR A 71 9.44 -16.44 3.23
N GLY A 72 10.52 -16.01 3.89
CA GLY A 72 11.88 -16.20 3.37
C GLY A 72 12.24 -15.27 2.22
N TRP A 73 11.47 -14.20 2.00
CA TRP A 73 11.78 -13.22 0.95
C TRP A 73 13.06 -12.46 1.26
N ASP A 74 13.79 -12.06 0.21
CA ASP A 74 15.05 -11.33 0.34
C ASP A 74 14.88 -9.94 0.94
N ARG A 75 13.73 -9.33 0.73
CA ARG A 75 13.40 -8.01 1.26
C ARG A 75 11.91 -7.92 1.52
N PRO A 76 11.48 -6.97 2.37
CA PRO A 76 10.06 -6.76 2.59
C PRO A 76 9.36 -6.45 1.28
N THR A 77 8.18 -7.03 1.08
CA THR A 77 7.41 -6.89 -0.15
C THR A 77 6.01 -6.42 0.18
N GLN A 78 5.54 -5.39 -0.53
CA GLN A 78 4.20 -4.86 -0.42
C GLN A 78 3.46 -5.08 -1.73
N GLN A 79 2.29 -5.68 -1.66
CA GLN A 79 1.42 -5.87 -2.80
C GLN A 79 0.46 -4.70 -2.92
N ILE A 80 0.21 -4.27 -4.14
CA ILE A 80 -0.71 -3.18 -4.44
C ILE A 80 -1.59 -3.65 -5.60
N MET A 81 -2.90 -3.52 -5.44
CA MET A 81 -3.84 -3.82 -6.50
C MET A 81 -4.26 -2.54 -7.18
N VAL A 82 -4.19 -2.51 -8.50
CA VAL A 82 -4.58 -1.36 -9.31
C VAL A 82 -5.68 -1.76 -10.28
N GLY A 83 -6.65 -0.89 -10.45
CA GLY A 83 -7.72 -1.07 -11.39
C GLY A 83 -8.02 0.24 -12.08
N TYR A 84 -8.69 0.17 -13.23
CA TYR A 84 -9.03 1.39 -13.94
C TYR A 84 -10.30 1.24 -14.77
N SER A 85 -11.12 0.25 -14.45
CA SER A 85 -12.32 -0.04 -15.21
C SER A 85 -13.33 1.11 -15.21
N ASP A 86 -13.46 1.78 -14.08
CA ASP A 86 -14.45 2.86 -13.94
C ASP A 86 -13.92 4.20 -14.45
N SER A 87 -12.63 4.31 -14.67
CA SER A 87 -12.00 5.57 -15.10
C SER A 87 -12.13 5.82 -16.59
N ASN A 88 -12.54 4.83 -17.36
CA ASN A 88 -12.64 4.94 -18.82
C ASN A 88 -13.63 5.98 -19.27
N LYS A 89 -14.59 6.32 -18.42
CA LYS A 89 -15.63 7.29 -18.75
C LYS A 89 -15.14 8.72 -18.73
N ASP A 90 -14.13 9.03 -17.92
CA ASP A 90 -13.75 10.40 -17.62
C ASP A 90 -12.57 10.93 -18.43
N GLY A 91 -11.71 10.08 -18.93
CA GLY A 91 -10.51 10.56 -19.60
C GLY A 91 -10.06 9.71 -20.80
N GLY A 92 -10.80 8.68 -21.12
CA GLY A 92 -10.45 7.78 -22.21
C GLY A 92 -9.33 6.81 -21.80
N ILE A 93 -9.16 5.78 -22.62
CA ILE A 93 -8.23 4.67 -22.34
C ILE A 93 -6.78 5.17 -22.26
N LEU A 94 -6.39 6.06 -23.15
CA LEU A 94 -5.01 6.55 -23.19
C LEU A 94 -4.64 7.35 -21.96
N ALA A 95 -5.53 8.24 -21.52
CA ALA A 95 -5.31 9.03 -20.31
C ALA A 95 -5.23 8.15 -19.08
N ASN A 96 -6.04 7.10 -18.99
CA ASN A 96 -6.03 6.16 -17.88
C ASN A 96 -4.73 5.36 -17.83
N GLN A 97 -4.24 4.91 -18.97
CA GLN A 97 -2.98 4.20 -19.06
C GLN A 97 -1.80 5.09 -18.67
N TRP A 98 -1.83 6.35 -19.08
CA TRP A 98 -0.80 7.31 -18.70
C TRP A 98 -0.79 7.56 -17.19
N SER A 99 -1.98 7.75 -16.59
CA SER A 99 -2.10 7.94 -15.14
C SER A 99 -1.61 6.73 -14.37
N LEU A 100 -1.94 5.52 -14.85
CA LEU A 100 -1.49 4.28 -14.24
C LEU A 100 0.04 4.16 -14.31
N PHE A 101 0.62 4.44 -15.47
CA PHE A 101 2.07 4.40 -15.64
C PHE A 101 2.78 5.36 -14.70
N ARG A 102 2.30 6.60 -14.62
CA ARG A 102 2.89 7.62 -13.74
C ARG A 102 2.77 7.23 -12.27
N ALA A 103 1.63 6.69 -11.87
CA ALA A 103 1.43 6.25 -10.50
C ALA A 103 2.40 5.11 -10.15
N GLN A 104 2.52 4.12 -11.01
CA GLN A 104 3.44 3.00 -10.78
C GLN A 104 4.89 3.46 -10.66
N GLU A 105 5.29 4.40 -11.53
CA GLU A 105 6.64 4.95 -11.49
C GLU A 105 6.94 5.63 -10.15
N LYS A 106 6.01 6.46 -9.67
CA LYS A 106 6.16 7.15 -8.39
C LYS A 106 6.11 6.18 -7.21
N LEU A 107 5.24 5.18 -7.28
CA LEU A 107 5.14 4.16 -6.24
C LEU A 107 6.44 3.36 -6.13
N LEU A 108 7.05 3.01 -7.25
CA LEU A 108 8.33 2.30 -7.24
C LEU A 108 9.42 3.13 -6.56
N GLU A 109 9.42 4.45 -6.76
CA GLU A 109 10.35 5.33 -6.06
C GLU A 109 10.10 5.35 -4.55
N VAL A 110 8.82 5.36 -4.13
CA VAL A 110 8.46 5.28 -2.71
C VAL A 110 8.97 3.97 -2.10
N GLY A 111 8.75 2.85 -2.78
CA GLY A 111 9.25 1.56 -2.31
C GLY A 111 10.76 1.55 -2.17
N LYS A 112 11.46 2.09 -3.16
CA LYS A 112 12.92 2.17 -3.15
C LYS A 112 13.45 2.98 -1.97
N THR A 113 12.79 4.10 -1.67
CA THR A 113 13.15 4.95 -0.53
C THR A 113 13.07 4.19 0.78
N HIS A 114 12.10 3.30 0.92
CA HIS A 114 11.90 2.51 2.14
C HIS A 114 12.57 1.15 2.11
N GLY A 115 13.27 0.81 1.03
CA GLY A 115 13.90 -0.51 0.90
C GLY A 115 12.91 -1.65 0.74
N ILE A 116 11.75 -1.37 0.14
CA ILE A 116 10.64 -2.31 0.02
C ILE A 116 10.39 -2.60 -1.46
N SER A 117 10.20 -3.88 -1.77
CA SER A 117 9.81 -4.32 -3.10
C SER A 117 8.30 -4.15 -3.26
N LEU A 118 7.87 -3.49 -4.32
CA LEU A 118 6.44 -3.34 -4.61
C LEU A 118 6.04 -4.27 -5.73
N ARG A 119 4.90 -4.93 -5.57
CA ARG A 119 4.32 -5.81 -6.58
C ARG A 119 2.91 -5.32 -6.91
N PHE A 120 2.64 -5.16 -8.19
CA PHE A 120 1.37 -4.66 -8.68
C PHE A 120 0.53 -5.78 -9.26
N PHE A 121 -0.75 -5.80 -8.90
CA PHE A 121 -1.74 -6.70 -9.46
C PHE A 121 -2.84 -5.87 -10.11
N HIS A 122 -3.30 -6.32 -11.28
CA HIS A 122 -4.39 -5.68 -11.99
C HIS A 122 -5.70 -6.38 -11.65
N GLY A 123 -6.65 -5.58 -11.17
CA GLY A 123 -7.98 -6.07 -10.83
C GLY A 123 -8.97 -5.92 -11.95
#